data_6f1404972e51f54c0cb11c8916590a88
#
_entry.id   6f1404972e51f54c0cb11c8916590a88
#
_cell.length_a   1.000
_cell.length_b   1.000
_cell.length_c   1.000
_cell.angle_alpha   90.00
_cell.angle_beta   90.00
_cell.angle_gamma   90.00
#
_symmetry.space_group_name_H-M   'P 1'
#
loop_
_entity.id
_entity.type
_entity.pdbx_description
1 polymer ?
#
loop_
_entity_poly.entity_id
_entity_poly.type
_entity_poly.pdbx_seq_one_letter_code
_entity_poly.pdbx_strand_id
1 'polypeptide(L)'
;MKILNKKIFLIINMIFILFLSGIQASFAVSPDQLYDEVWRLINLKYVDQTDNSQDWNIWRHRYDGKMRTKEDAYIAIDTMLASLNDPYTRFLDPKEFAEETSSIKGSLQGIGIQIGMKDGNLVVIAPIEGSPADKAGILTDDLILEIDGVSTKGITIDKAADKIRGNAGSQVTLLVKRKDEQPKKYTITRAEIEIKSVSVKTPIETKIPDSVQYIRLSSFISKNAASEVLNILKTTANTKKGYILDLRSNPGGLLSNAILMSDMFLQGGGIVSTVDRYGYKDTTKAAKIRITNKPLVILVNKGSASASEIFSGAMKDNQRAILVGEQTFGKGLVQEINKLSDDAGLNITIQRYLTPNGTDIHKKGITPDYVVKLTADDVKNKNDVQLKEGLKILLKECGESIPEYLNEPIADKAKDTNKKATVTDKKKSTSECTAPESTKKNEAVTLPAINSKPVKK
;
A
#
# COMPACT_ATOMS: atom_id res chain seq x y z
N MET A 1 -68.93 24.48 -26.83
CA MET A 1 -68.87 23.49 -25.76
C MET A 1 -67.79 22.38 -25.99
N LYS A 2 -67.63 21.78 -27.18
CA LYS A 2 -66.65 20.69 -27.42
C LYS A 2 -65.19 21.13 -27.40
N ILE A 3 -64.83 22.38 -27.68
CA ILE A 3 -63.46 22.88 -27.68
C ILE A 3 -62.97 23.22 -26.27
N LEU A 4 -63.86 23.67 -25.39
CA LEU A 4 -63.54 23.98 -24.00
C LEU A 4 -63.19 22.72 -23.17
N ASN A 5 -63.89 21.62 -23.40
CA ASN A 5 -63.65 20.34 -22.75
C ASN A 5 -62.31 19.69 -23.17
N LYS A 6 -61.85 19.89 -24.42
CA LYS A 6 -60.54 19.40 -24.87
C LYS A 6 -59.36 20.14 -24.21
N LYS A 7 -59.50 21.46 -24.01
CA LYS A 7 -58.46 22.26 -23.34
C LYS A 7 -58.36 21.94 -21.85
N ILE A 8 -59.51 21.73 -21.20
CA ILE A 8 -59.54 21.32 -19.76
C ILE A 8 -58.94 19.93 -19.59
N PHE A 9 -59.22 18.98 -20.48
CA PHE A 9 -58.66 17.61 -20.44
C PHE A 9 -57.12 17.62 -20.71
N LEU A 10 -56.63 18.48 -21.59
CA LEU A 10 -55.17 18.66 -21.82
C LEU A 10 -54.46 19.29 -20.63
N ILE A 11 -55.10 20.27 -19.97
CA ILE A 11 -54.53 20.91 -18.78
C ILE A 11 -54.47 19.95 -17.60
N ILE A 12 -55.53 19.13 -17.39
CA ILE A 12 -55.56 18.10 -16.31
C ILE A 12 -54.53 17.02 -16.58
N ASN A 13 -54.31 16.56 -17.82
CA ASN A 13 -53.27 15.59 -18.13
C ASN A 13 -51.84 16.21 -17.99
N MET A 14 -51.67 17.46 -18.32
CA MET A 14 -50.37 18.16 -18.16
C MET A 14 -50.04 18.38 -16.68
N ILE A 15 -51.01 18.66 -15.83
CA ILE A 15 -50.85 18.75 -14.36
C ILE A 15 -50.58 17.36 -13.75
N PHE A 16 -51.23 16.30 -14.27
CA PHE A 16 -51.00 14.93 -13.81
C PHE A 16 -49.60 14.39 -14.21
N ILE A 17 -49.11 14.77 -15.39
CA ILE A 17 -47.73 14.45 -15.82
C ILE A 17 -46.69 15.26 -15.05
N LEU A 18 -46.97 16.51 -14.67
CA LEU A 18 -46.12 17.32 -13.78
C LEU A 18 -46.10 16.82 -12.35
N PHE A 19 -47.16 16.15 -11.86
CA PHE A 19 -47.20 15.52 -10.55
C PHE A 19 -46.51 14.15 -10.52
N LEU A 20 -46.38 13.46 -11.66
CA LEU A 20 -45.64 12.21 -11.80
C LEU A 20 -44.15 12.39 -12.05
N SER A 21 -43.69 13.58 -12.43
CA SER A 21 -42.29 13.91 -12.63
C SER A 21 -41.60 14.54 -11.39
N GLY A 22 -42.32 14.70 -10.33
CA GLY A 22 -41.76 15.28 -9.11
C GLY A 22 -41.92 14.36 -7.92
N ILE A 23 -40.96 13.58 -7.64
CA ILE A 23 -40.37 13.17 -6.35
C ILE A 23 -39.74 11.81 -6.58
N GLN A 24 -38.59 11.80 -7.24
CA GLN A 24 -37.55 10.89 -6.77
C GLN A 24 -37.05 11.51 -5.44
N ALA A 25 -37.81 11.30 -4.39
CA ALA A 25 -37.31 11.45 -3.05
C ALA A 25 -36.20 10.39 -2.94
N SER A 26 -34.96 10.81 -3.08
CA SER A 26 -33.81 10.06 -2.63
C SER A 26 -34.05 9.92 -1.12
N PHE A 27 -34.67 8.82 -0.71
CA PHE A 27 -34.81 8.51 0.70
C PHE A 27 -33.40 8.33 1.22
N ALA A 28 -32.91 9.31 1.97
CA ALA A 28 -31.63 9.17 2.67
C ALA A 28 -31.74 7.91 3.54
N VAL A 29 -30.77 7.02 3.40
CA VAL A 29 -30.69 5.78 4.21
C VAL A 29 -30.70 6.16 5.68
N SER A 30 -31.61 5.55 6.46
CA SER A 30 -31.64 5.81 7.88
C SER A 30 -30.46 5.16 8.61
N PRO A 31 -30.06 5.69 9.77
CA PRO A 31 -28.99 5.10 10.58
C PRO A 31 -29.21 3.62 10.89
N ASP A 32 -30.45 3.24 11.25
CA ASP A 32 -30.80 1.85 11.55
C ASP A 32 -30.74 0.95 10.30
N GLN A 33 -31.12 1.47 9.13
CA GLN A 33 -31.01 0.73 7.86
C GLN A 33 -29.56 0.44 7.49
N LEU A 34 -28.67 1.43 7.62
CA LEU A 34 -27.25 1.25 7.34
C LEU A 34 -26.61 0.22 8.30
N TYR A 35 -26.93 0.32 9.58
CA TYR A 35 -26.44 -0.64 10.58
C TYR A 35 -26.92 -2.08 10.28
N ASP A 36 -28.22 -2.28 9.98
CA ASP A 36 -28.78 -3.59 9.65
C ASP A 36 -28.21 -4.14 8.32
N GLU A 37 -27.89 -3.27 7.34
CA GLU A 37 -27.22 -3.67 6.10
C GLU A 37 -25.84 -4.27 6.39
N VAL A 38 -25.03 -3.59 7.23
CA VAL A 38 -23.70 -4.08 7.62
C VAL A 38 -23.81 -5.37 8.43
N TRP A 39 -24.72 -5.42 9.42
CA TRP A 39 -24.95 -6.63 10.21
C TRP A 39 -25.26 -7.84 9.33
N ARG A 40 -26.17 -7.65 8.34
CA ARG A 40 -26.56 -8.72 7.39
C ARG A 40 -25.40 -9.16 6.50
N LEU A 41 -24.60 -8.24 6.00
CA LEU A 41 -23.45 -8.57 5.15
C LEU A 41 -22.43 -9.41 5.92
N ILE A 42 -22.13 -9.06 7.16
CA ILE A 42 -21.23 -9.85 8.02
C ILE A 42 -21.82 -11.24 8.28
N ASN A 43 -23.08 -11.31 8.74
CA ASN A 43 -23.75 -12.59 9.00
C ASN A 43 -23.73 -13.55 7.80
N LEU A 44 -23.81 -13.00 6.59
CA LEU A 44 -23.82 -13.79 5.35
C LEU A 44 -22.44 -14.18 4.86
N LYS A 45 -21.44 -13.28 4.96
CA LYS A 45 -20.20 -13.38 4.20
C LYS A 45 -18.95 -13.59 5.05
N TYR A 46 -18.95 -13.19 6.33
CA TYR A 46 -17.73 -13.24 7.14
C TYR A 46 -17.18 -14.67 7.21
N VAL A 47 -15.86 -14.80 7.09
CA VAL A 47 -15.16 -16.09 6.93
C VAL A 47 -15.29 -17.01 8.14
N ASP A 48 -15.35 -16.46 9.35
CA ASP A 48 -15.53 -17.23 10.57
C ASP A 48 -17.00 -17.33 10.93
N GLN A 49 -17.59 -18.55 10.78
CA GLN A 49 -19.00 -18.83 11.12
C GLN A 49 -19.34 -18.63 12.59
N THR A 50 -18.32 -18.60 13.46
CA THR A 50 -18.51 -18.39 14.89
C THR A 50 -18.48 -16.91 15.28
N ASP A 51 -18.20 -16.02 14.33
CA ASP A 51 -18.08 -14.57 14.53
C ASP A 51 -17.21 -14.22 15.75
N ASN A 52 -16.02 -14.83 15.85
CA ASN A 52 -15.12 -14.77 16.99
C ASN A 52 -15.73 -15.40 18.26
N SER A 53 -16.40 -16.54 18.11
CA SER A 53 -17.01 -17.33 19.20
C SER A 53 -18.09 -16.57 19.99
N GLN A 54 -18.91 -15.74 19.31
CA GLN A 54 -20.01 -15.00 19.90
C GLN A 54 -21.34 -15.28 19.18
N ASP A 55 -22.47 -14.99 19.85
CA ASP A 55 -23.77 -14.96 19.21
C ASP A 55 -23.93 -13.64 18.45
N TRP A 56 -23.79 -13.69 17.11
CA TRP A 56 -23.89 -12.51 16.27
C TRP A 56 -25.26 -11.81 16.34
N ASN A 57 -26.31 -12.55 16.68
CA ASN A 57 -27.68 -11.99 16.77
C ASN A 57 -27.82 -10.92 17.88
N ILE A 58 -26.98 -10.95 18.92
CA ILE A 58 -26.99 -9.92 19.96
C ILE A 58 -26.68 -8.53 19.43
N TRP A 59 -25.97 -8.43 18.31
CA TRP A 59 -25.61 -7.16 17.69
C TRP A 59 -26.77 -6.57 16.90
N ARG A 60 -27.66 -7.40 16.32
CA ARG A 60 -28.68 -6.95 15.38
C ARG A 60 -29.60 -5.86 15.95
N HIS A 61 -30.01 -5.98 17.21
CA HIS A 61 -30.95 -5.08 17.87
C HIS A 61 -30.33 -4.26 19.01
N ARG A 62 -28.98 -4.30 19.13
CA ARG A 62 -28.27 -3.67 20.24
C ARG A 62 -28.43 -2.14 20.29
N TYR A 63 -28.60 -1.53 19.16
CA TYR A 63 -28.65 -0.08 18.99
C TYR A 63 -30.01 0.43 18.46
N ASP A 64 -31.04 -0.39 18.40
CA ASP A 64 -32.35 0.00 17.95
C ASP A 64 -32.87 1.24 18.69
N GLY A 65 -33.27 2.28 17.91
CA GLY A 65 -33.77 3.55 18.43
C GLY A 65 -32.74 4.41 19.19
N LYS A 66 -31.48 4.04 19.19
CA LYS A 66 -30.38 4.79 19.82
C LYS A 66 -29.58 5.62 18.82
N MET A 67 -29.59 5.25 17.55
CA MET A 67 -28.87 5.94 16.48
C MET A 67 -29.76 7.04 15.88
N ARG A 68 -29.37 8.31 16.05
CA ARG A 68 -30.11 9.49 15.58
C ARG A 68 -29.49 10.11 14.34
N THR A 69 -28.19 9.96 14.19
CA THR A 69 -27.40 10.52 13.10
C THR A 69 -26.66 9.41 12.37
N LYS A 70 -26.10 9.71 11.18
CA LYS A 70 -25.22 8.79 10.47
C LYS A 70 -23.95 8.49 11.27
N GLU A 71 -23.43 9.48 11.96
CA GLU A 71 -22.25 9.35 12.82
C GLU A 71 -22.50 8.37 13.96
N ASP A 72 -23.71 8.36 14.56
CA ASP A 72 -24.09 7.36 15.56
C ASP A 72 -24.06 5.95 14.96
N ALA A 73 -24.56 5.78 13.71
CA ALA A 73 -24.51 4.49 13.02
C ALA A 73 -23.06 4.07 12.73
N TYR A 74 -22.20 4.97 12.29
CA TYR A 74 -20.78 4.67 12.03
C TYR A 74 -20.06 4.17 13.29
N ILE A 75 -20.25 4.85 14.43
CA ILE A 75 -19.71 4.42 15.73
C ILE A 75 -20.26 3.04 16.15
N ALA A 76 -21.56 2.82 15.97
CA ALA A 76 -22.20 1.54 16.29
C ALA A 76 -21.66 0.41 15.41
N ILE A 77 -21.50 0.65 14.10
CA ILE A 77 -20.92 -0.28 13.14
C ILE A 77 -19.48 -0.62 13.53
N ASP A 78 -18.63 0.38 13.76
CA ASP A 78 -17.24 0.15 14.17
C ASP A 78 -17.15 -0.67 15.45
N THR A 79 -18.02 -0.38 16.43
CA THR A 79 -18.09 -1.15 17.69
C THR A 79 -18.48 -2.61 17.44
N MET A 80 -19.44 -2.84 16.55
CA MET A 80 -19.86 -4.19 16.15
C MET A 80 -18.72 -4.94 15.44
N LEU A 81 -18.07 -4.31 14.46
CA LEU A 81 -16.97 -4.91 13.70
C LEU A 81 -15.75 -5.19 14.57
N ALA A 82 -15.43 -4.31 15.53
CA ALA A 82 -14.31 -4.51 16.46
C ALA A 82 -14.46 -5.80 17.28
N SER A 83 -15.71 -6.26 17.53
CA SER A 83 -15.97 -7.51 18.26
C SER A 83 -15.49 -8.76 17.50
N LEU A 84 -15.34 -8.69 16.18
CA LEU A 84 -14.82 -9.78 15.34
C LEU A 84 -13.31 -10.02 15.58
N ASN A 85 -12.60 -9.07 16.17
CA ASN A 85 -11.14 -9.12 16.37
C ASN A 85 -10.37 -9.38 15.05
N ASP A 86 -10.92 -8.89 13.94
CA ASP A 86 -10.35 -8.96 12.60
C ASP A 86 -10.07 -7.53 12.09
N PRO A 87 -8.80 -7.08 12.05
CA PRO A 87 -8.45 -5.73 11.63
C PRO A 87 -8.67 -5.48 10.12
N TYR A 88 -9.01 -6.52 9.36
CA TYR A 88 -9.23 -6.44 7.91
C TYR A 88 -10.72 -6.30 7.55
N THR A 89 -11.62 -6.69 8.45
CA THR A 89 -13.05 -6.43 8.32
C THR A 89 -13.35 -5.08 8.94
N ARG A 90 -13.61 -4.07 8.09
CA ARG A 90 -13.75 -2.68 8.54
C ARG A 90 -14.76 -1.90 7.72
N PHE A 91 -15.44 -0.99 8.37
CA PHE A 91 -16.25 0.04 7.75
C PHE A 91 -15.37 1.15 7.17
N LEU A 92 -15.84 1.77 6.11
CA LEU A 92 -15.21 2.91 5.44
C LEU A 92 -16.29 3.96 5.24
N ASP A 93 -16.11 5.14 5.78
CA ASP A 93 -16.99 6.25 5.46
C ASP A 93 -16.97 6.58 3.94
N PRO A 94 -17.91 7.37 3.42
CA PRO A 94 -17.96 7.66 1.98
C PRO A 94 -16.66 8.23 1.40
N LYS A 95 -15.92 9.00 2.21
CA LYS A 95 -14.63 9.58 1.81
C LYS A 95 -13.55 8.50 1.72
N GLU A 96 -13.40 7.71 2.78
CA GLU A 96 -12.44 6.60 2.84
C GLU A 96 -12.70 5.57 1.75
N PHE A 97 -13.99 5.26 1.49
CA PHE A 97 -14.39 4.34 0.44
C PHE A 97 -14.07 4.87 -0.97
N ALA A 98 -14.28 6.16 -1.21
CA ALA A 98 -13.90 6.80 -2.47
C ALA A 98 -12.38 6.79 -2.67
N GLU A 99 -11.58 7.02 -1.62
CA GLU A 99 -10.12 6.96 -1.65
C GLU A 99 -9.62 5.55 -1.92
N GLU A 100 -10.16 4.53 -1.24
CA GLU A 100 -9.80 3.14 -1.47
C GLU A 100 -10.15 2.70 -2.90
N THR A 101 -11.35 3.06 -3.38
CA THR A 101 -11.80 2.77 -4.75
C THR A 101 -10.90 3.44 -5.81
N SER A 102 -10.48 4.68 -5.57
CA SER A 102 -9.54 5.40 -6.46
C SER A 102 -8.17 4.72 -6.47
N SER A 103 -7.68 4.29 -5.31
CA SER A 103 -6.42 3.54 -5.19
C SER A 103 -6.47 2.22 -5.96
N ILE A 104 -7.59 1.49 -5.88
CA ILE A 104 -7.79 0.22 -6.62
C ILE A 104 -7.84 0.46 -8.13
N LYS A 105 -8.37 1.61 -8.58
CA LYS A 105 -8.32 2.00 -10.00
C LYS A 105 -6.90 2.33 -10.46
N GLY A 106 -5.93 2.42 -9.53
CA GLY A 106 -4.54 2.74 -9.82
C GLY A 106 -4.33 4.21 -10.13
N SER A 107 -5.25 5.05 -9.71
CA SER A 107 -5.17 6.50 -9.90
C SER A 107 -5.36 7.23 -8.58
N LEU A 108 -4.61 8.31 -8.40
CA LEU A 108 -4.81 9.27 -7.33
C LEU A 108 -5.35 10.56 -7.91
N GLN A 109 -6.39 11.13 -7.30
CA GLN A 109 -6.85 12.46 -7.67
C GLN A 109 -6.13 13.51 -6.83
N GLY A 110 -5.39 14.40 -7.48
CA GLY A 110 -4.60 15.43 -6.82
C GLY A 110 -3.56 16.05 -7.74
N ILE A 111 -2.48 16.55 -7.16
CA ILE A 111 -1.40 17.20 -7.93
C ILE A 111 -0.15 16.31 -8.10
N GLY A 112 -0.08 15.16 -7.40
CA GLY A 112 1.04 14.20 -7.54
C GLY A 112 2.29 14.62 -6.81
N ILE A 113 2.18 14.86 -5.50
CA ILE A 113 3.34 15.04 -4.62
C ILE A 113 3.28 14.05 -3.46
N GLN A 114 4.43 13.54 -3.07
CA GLN A 114 4.64 12.90 -1.80
C GLN A 114 5.10 13.94 -0.79
N ILE A 115 4.39 14.04 0.33
CA ILE A 115 4.69 15.01 1.39
C ILE A 115 5.17 14.31 2.66
N GLY A 116 5.88 15.05 3.50
CA GLY A 116 6.36 14.57 4.79
C GLY A 116 6.63 15.73 5.74
N MET A 117 7.00 15.41 6.99
CA MET A 117 7.42 16.40 7.98
C MET A 117 8.94 16.36 8.14
N LYS A 118 9.59 17.55 8.12
CA LYS A 118 11.01 17.72 8.38
C LYS A 118 11.18 18.94 9.29
N ASP A 119 11.74 18.73 10.46
CA ASP A 119 11.96 19.78 11.47
C ASP A 119 10.65 20.56 11.82
N GLY A 120 9.53 19.81 11.93
CA GLY A 120 8.22 20.38 12.23
C GLY A 120 7.53 21.12 11.08
N ASN A 121 8.10 21.08 9.88
CA ASN A 121 7.56 21.74 8.69
C ASN A 121 7.10 20.73 7.64
N LEU A 122 6.05 21.08 6.90
CA LEU A 122 5.55 20.29 5.78
C LEU A 122 6.45 20.47 4.55
N VAL A 123 7.01 19.37 4.04
CA VAL A 123 7.93 19.39 2.90
C VAL A 123 7.49 18.43 1.79
N VAL A 124 7.90 18.72 0.57
CA VAL A 124 7.79 17.80 -0.57
C VAL A 124 8.94 16.80 -0.48
N ILE A 125 8.60 15.52 -0.31
CA ILE A 125 9.57 14.41 -0.38
C ILE A 125 9.95 14.15 -1.84
N ALA A 126 8.97 14.07 -2.73
CA ALA A 126 9.18 13.96 -4.17
C ALA A 126 7.89 14.31 -4.94
N PRO A 127 7.97 15.00 -6.08
CA PRO A 127 6.89 15.02 -7.06
C PRO A 127 6.88 13.68 -7.82
N ILE A 128 5.69 13.25 -8.24
CA ILE A 128 5.51 12.10 -9.13
C ILE A 128 5.83 12.54 -10.55
N GLU A 129 6.73 11.83 -11.23
CA GLU A 129 7.15 12.14 -12.60
C GLU A 129 5.95 12.25 -13.57
N GLY A 130 5.87 13.33 -14.32
CA GLY A 130 4.79 13.62 -15.26
C GLY A 130 3.49 14.14 -14.63
N SER A 131 3.43 14.26 -13.30
CA SER A 131 2.27 14.79 -12.58
C SER A 131 2.06 16.30 -12.78
N PRO A 132 0.89 16.86 -12.41
CA PRO A 132 0.67 18.30 -12.42
C PRO A 132 1.69 19.09 -11.59
N ALA A 133 2.11 18.58 -10.44
CA ALA A 133 3.09 19.25 -9.59
C ALA A 133 4.50 19.25 -10.22
N ASP A 134 4.91 18.12 -10.81
CA ASP A 134 6.17 18.00 -11.54
C ASP A 134 6.21 19.00 -12.72
N LYS A 135 5.15 19.04 -13.53
CA LYS A 135 4.98 20.00 -14.63
C LYS A 135 4.96 21.46 -14.17
N ALA A 136 4.46 21.72 -12.97
CA ALA A 136 4.47 23.05 -12.36
C ALA A 136 5.85 23.44 -11.80
N GLY A 137 6.81 22.50 -11.74
CA GLY A 137 8.17 22.73 -11.24
C GLY A 137 8.28 22.67 -9.72
N ILE A 138 7.43 21.93 -9.04
CA ILE A 138 7.60 21.55 -7.62
C ILE A 138 8.76 20.57 -7.54
N LEU A 139 9.65 20.75 -6.56
CA LEU A 139 10.86 19.95 -6.38
C LEU A 139 10.91 19.29 -5.00
N THR A 140 11.77 18.29 -4.88
CA THR A 140 12.14 17.70 -3.58
C THR A 140 12.72 18.75 -2.64
N ASP A 141 12.43 18.62 -1.34
CA ASP A 141 12.78 19.57 -0.25
C ASP A 141 12.10 20.96 -0.35
N ASP A 142 11.16 21.17 -1.27
CA ASP A 142 10.31 22.36 -1.25
C ASP A 142 9.48 22.40 0.04
N LEU A 143 9.53 23.52 0.77
CA LEU A 143 8.78 23.76 1.98
C LEU A 143 7.40 24.33 1.63
N ILE A 144 6.33 23.66 2.03
CA ILE A 144 4.95 24.11 1.79
C ILE A 144 4.53 24.98 2.99
N LEU A 145 4.41 26.28 2.79
CA LEU A 145 4.02 27.24 3.83
C LEU A 145 2.51 27.40 3.98
N GLU A 146 1.78 27.34 2.86
CA GLU A 146 0.31 27.47 2.81
C GLU A 146 -0.30 26.55 1.78
N ILE A 147 -1.53 26.09 2.05
CA ILE A 147 -2.41 25.40 1.13
C ILE A 147 -3.71 26.19 1.04
N ASP A 148 -4.06 26.71 -0.13
CA ASP A 148 -5.23 27.57 -0.39
C ASP A 148 -5.33 28.78 0.60
N GLY A 149 -4.16 29.40 0.89
CA GLY A 149 -4.07 30.55 1.79
C GLY A 149 -4.11 30.20 3.28
N VAL A 150 -4.21 28.91 3.64
CA VAL A 150 -4.19 28.43 5.01
C VAL A 150 -2.79 27.98 5.39
N SER A 151 -2.23 28.52 6.48
CA SER A 151 -0.90 28.14 6.95
C SER A 151 -0.79 26.66 7.30
N THR A 152 0.35 26.05 6.94
CA THR A 152 0.69 24.65 7.26
C THR A 152 1.38 24.49 8.61
N LYS A 153 1.59 25.56 9.36
CA LYS A 153 2.23 25.48 10.69
C LYS A 153 1.39 24.64 11.65
N GLY A 154 1.96 23.55 12.15
CA GLY A 154 1.28 22.63 13.07
C GLY A 154 0.24 21.71 12.42
N ILE A 155 0.17 21.67 11.08
CA ILE A 155 -0.71 20.74 10.36
C ILE A 155 -0.16 19.30 10.46
N THR A 156 -1.05 18.32 10.51
CA THR A 156 -0.66 16.91 10.35
C THR A 156 -0.55 16.55 8.86
N ILE A 157 0.23 15.51 8.54
CA ILE A 157 0.40 15.04 7.15
C ILE A 157 -0.96 14.72 6.53
N ASP A 158 -1.85 14.03 7.26
CA ASP A 158 -3.17 13.63 6.78
C ASP A 158 -4.03 14.84 6.42
N LYS A 159 -4.12 15.83 7.32
CA LYS A 159 -4.85 17.08 7.05
C LYS A 159 -4.27 17.86 5.87
N ALA A 160 -2.95 17.85 5.69
CA ALA A 160 -2.32 18.48 4.55
C ALA A 160 -2.65 17.71 3.25
N ALA A 161 -2.56 16.39 3.28
CA ALA A 161 -2.92 15.53 2.16
C ALA A 161 -4.38 15.74 1.73
N ASP A 162 -5.31 15.81 2.68
CA ASP A 162 -6.73 16.08 2.43
C ASP A 162 -6.96 17.40 1.71
N LYS A 163 -6.25 18.47 2.11
CA LYS A 163 -6.35 19.78 1.45
C LYS A 163 -5.74 19.77 0.04
N ILE A 164 -4.67 19.01 -0.17
CA ILE A 164 -3.97 18.94 -1.46
C ILE A 164 -4.74 18.05 -2.44
N ARG A 165 -5.35 16.96 -1.97
CA ARG A 165 -6.24 16.09 -2.76
C ARG A 165 -7.50 16.83 -3.19
N GLY A 166 -8.22 16.27 -4.14
CA GLY A 166 -9.50 16.78 -4.61
C GLY A 166 -9.77 16.35 -6.05
N ASN A 167 -10.99 16.59 -6.50
CA ASN A 167 -11.47 16.15 -7.81
C ASN A 167 -10.59 16.66 -8.96
N ALA A 168 -10.34 15.79 -9.94
CA ALA A 168 -9.66 16.18 -11.18
C ALA A 168 -10.36 17.39 -11.82
N GLY A 169 -9.57 18.34 -12.30
CA GLY A 169 -10.04 19.63 -12.84
C GLY A 169 -10.18 20.75 -11.81
N SER A 170 -10.26 20.46 -10.50
CA SER A 170 -10.21 21.48 -9.46
C SER A 170 -8.79 22.02 -9.26
N GLN A 171 -8.63 23.18 -8.64
CA GLN A 171 -7.33 23.78 -8.39
C GLN A 171 -6.96 23.77 -6.89
N VAL A 172 -5.67 23.70 -6.62
CA VAL A 172 -5.09 23.98 -5.31
C VAL A 172 -3.94 24.98 -5.48
N THR A 173 -3.83 25.92 -4.54
CA THR A 173 -2.74 26.89 -4.53
C THR A 173 -1.81 26.59 -3.35
N LEU A 174 -0.54 26.34 -3.65
CA LEU A 174 0.51 26.13 -2.65
C LEU A 174 1.41 27.38 -2.59
N LEU A 175 1.67 27.88 -1.39
CA LEU A 175 2.77 28.81 -1.15
C LEU A 175 4.01 28.01 -0.78
N VAL A 176 5.00 28.00 -1.65
CA VAL A 176 6.19 27.15 -1.54
C VAL A 176 7.43 28.02 -1.34
N LYS A 177 8.29 27.64 -0.39
CA LYS A 177 9.61 28.24 -0.18
C LYS A 177 10.71 27.21 -0.52
N ARG A 178 11.60 27.57 -1.43
CA ARG A 178 12.70 26.75 -1.89
C ARG A 178 14.01 27.34 -1.36
N LYS A 179 14.65 26.65 -0.41
CA LYS A 179 15.92 27.10 0.22
C LYS A 179 15.93 28.61 0.52
N ASP A 180 16.83 29.35 -0.11
CA ASP A 180 17.05 30.79 0.09
C ASP A 180 16.20 31.67 -0.86
N GLU A 181 15.33 31.07 -1.69
CA GLU A 181 14.44 31.81 -2.59
C GLU A 181 13.27 32.42 -1.84
N GLN A 182 12.70 33.51 -2.37
CA GLN A 182 11.46 34.09 -1.86
C GLN A 182 10.30 33.10 -2.06
N PRO A 183 9.34 33.03 -1.13
CA PRO A 183 8.17 32.20 -1.28
C PRO A 183 7.41 32.50 -2.57
N LYS A 184 7.04 31.46 -3.30
CA LYS A 184 6.32 31.55 -4.58
C LYS A 184 5.01 30.78 -4.52
N LYS A 185 3.95 31.35 -5.10
CA LYS A 185 2.65 30.67 -5.25
C LYS A 185 2.64 29.80 -6.50
N TYR A 186 2.13 28.57 -6.34
CA TYR A 186 1.89 27.61 -7.39
C TYR A 186 0.42 27.24 -7.38
N THR A 187 -0.35 27.67 -8.39
CA THR A 187 -1.73 27.22 -8.58
C THR A 187 -1.71 26.07 -9.55
N ILE A 188 -2.11 24.90 -9.09
CA ILE A 188 -1.96 23.63 -9.78
C ILE A 188 -3.33 23.00 -9.96
N THR A 189 -3.69 22.65 -11.20
CA THR A 189 -4.94 21.93 -11.49
C THR A 189 -4.75 20.47 -11.13
N ARG A 190 -5.62 19.94 -10.28
CA ARG A 190 -5.64 18.53 -9.91
C ARG A 190 -5.99 17.67 -11.11
N ALA A 191 -5.38 16.51 -11.22
CA ALA A 191 -5.63 15.53 -12.26
C ALA A 191 -5.74 14.13 -11.66
N GLU A 192 -6.21 13.21 -12.47
CA GLU A 192 -6.04 11.79 -12.21
C GLU A 192 -4.58 11.41 -12.50
N ILE A 193 -3.87 10.91 -11.49
CA ILE A 193 -2.44 10.59 -11.54
C ILE A 193 -2.29 9.09 -11.54
N GLU A 194 -1.75 8.55 -12.62
CA GLU A 194 -1.47 7.13 -12.72
C GLU A 194 -0.29 6.76 -11.79
N ILE A 195 -0.53 5.83 -10.88
CA ILE A 195 0.52 5.29 -10.01
C ILE A 195 1.26 4.21 -10.78
N LYS A 196 2.48 4.48 -11.20
CA LYS A 196 3.36 3.47 -11.79
C LYS A 196 3.77 2.49 -10.71
N SER A 197 3.27 1.25 -10.79
CA SER A 197 3.62 0.18 -9.86
C SER A 197 4.89 -0.57 -10.27
N VAL A 198 5.32 -0.46 -11.53
CA VAL A 198 6.48 -1.16 -12.10
C VAL A 198 7.61 -0.17 -12.40
N SER A 199 8.82 -0.53 -12.04
CA SER A 199 10.04 0.24 -12.31
C SER A 199 11.22 -0.70 -12.58
N VAL A 200 12.17 -0.24 -13.36
CA VAL A 200 13.44 -0.94 -13.58
C VAL A 200 14.62 -0.31 -12.79
N LYS A 201 14.32 0.71 -11.98
CA LYS A 201 15.30 1.37 -11.11
C LYS A 201 15.39 0.66 -9.76
N THR A 202 16.58 0.45 -9.24
CA THR A 202 16.81 -0.11 -7.91
C THR A 202 16.55 0.94 -6.83
N PRO A 203 15.98 0.60 -5.66
CA PRO A 203 15.76 1.54 -4.55
C PRO A 203 17.09 2.08 -3.97
N ILE A 204 18.10 1.21 -3.89
CA ILE A 204 19.48 1.56 -3.55
C ILE A 204 20.28 1.38 -4.84
N GLU A 205 21.02 2.39 -5.25
CA GLU A 205 21.80 2.36 -6.48
C GLU A 205 22.78 1.19 -6.47
N THR A 206 22.47 0.15 -7.25
CA THR A 206 23.27 -1.07 -7.37
C THR A 206 23.47 -1.36 -8.84
N LYS A 207 24.72 -1.64 -9.22
CA LYS A 207 25.06 -2.01 -10.60
C LYS A 207 24.44 -3.38 -10.92
N ILE A 208 23.58 -3.42 -11.93
CA ILE A 208 22.96 -4.65 -12.44
C ILE A 208 23.77 -5.15 -13.64
N PRO A 209 24.17 -6.44 -13.69
CA PRO A 209 24.81 -7.03 -14.86
C PRO A 209 23.92 -6.92 -16.11
N ASP A 210 24.54 -6.69 -17.28
CA ASP A 210 23.81 -6.50 -18.54
C ASP A 210 22.94 -7.72 -18.93
N SER A 211 23.33 -8.92 -18.51
CA SER A 211 22.57 -10.16 -18.73
C SER A 211 21.31 -10.28 -17.86
N VAL A 212 21.18 -9.44 -16.82
CA VAL A 212 20.06 -9.50 -15.86
C VAL A 212 19.09 -8.37 -16.12
N GLN A 213 17.79 -8.66 -16.02
CA GLN A 213 16.74 -7.66 -15.94
C GLN A 213 16.23 -7.55 -14.51
N TYR A 214 16.41 -6.39 -13.92
CA TYR A 214 15.77 -6.03 -12.65
C TYR A 214 14.39 -5.41 -12.91
N ILE A 215 13.41 -5.85 -12.16
CA ILE A 215 12.02 -5.35 -12.19
C ILE A 215 11.59 -5.13 -10.73
N ARG A 216 11.26 -3.90 -10.38
CA ARG A 216 10.61 -3.60 -9.11
C ARG A 216 9.12 -3.50 -9.33
N LEU A 217 8.36 -4.25 -8.54
CA LEU A 217 6.91 -4.12 -8.43
C LEU A 217 6.58 -3.60 -7.03
N SER A 218 6.17 -2.34 -6.93
CA SER A 218 5.86 -1.69 -5.64
C SER A 218 4.47 -2.01 -5.13
N SER A 219 3.53 -2.40 -6.01
CA SER A 219 2.17 -2.81 -5.64
C SER A 219 1.52 -3.62 -6.77
N PHE A 220 0.61 -4.53 -6.42
CA PHE A 220 -0.28 -5.23 -7.35
C PHE A 220 -1.58 -4.47 -7.62
N ILE A 221 -1.74 -3.24 -7.09
CA ILE A 221 -3.03 -2.52 -7.15
C ILE A 221 -3.31 -1.91 -8.53
N SER A 222 -2.28 -1.44 -9.25
CA SER A 222 -2.45 -0.86 -10.58
C SER A 222 -2.98 -1.88 -11.58
N LYS A 223 -4.06 -1.56 -12.29
CA LYS A 223 -4.62 -2.40 -13.35
C LYS A 223 -3.61 -2.73 -14.45
N ASN A 224 -2.62 -1.86 -14.65
CA ASN A 224 -1.60 -1.98 -15.67
C ASN A 224 -0.37 -2.79 -15.21
N ALA A 225 -0.24 -3.10 -13.91
CA ALA A 225 0.97 -3.74 -13.37
C ALA A 225 1.35 -5.03 -14.11
N ALA A 226 0.39 -5.92 -14.34
CA ALA A 226 0.65 -7.17 -15.06
C ALA A 226 1.06 -6.92 -16.53
N SER A 227 0.41 -5.99 -17.23
CA SER A 227 0.75 -5.67 -18.64
C SER A 227 2.11 -4.99 -18.76
N GLU A 228 2.50 -4.15 -17.80
CA GLU A 228 3.83 -3.53 -17.77
C GLU A 228 4.94 -4.58 -17.56
N VAL A 229 4.76 -5.52 -16.61
CA VAL A 229 5.69 -6.63 -16.41
C VAL A 229 5.77 -7.50 -17.68
N LEU A 230 4.62 -7.84 -18.29
CA LEU A 230 4.57 -8.59 -19.54
C LEU A 230 5.37 -7.90 -20.67
N ASN A 231 5.22 -6.59 -20.81
CA ASN A 231 5.94 -5.81 -21.81
C ASN A 231 7.47 -5.88 -21.57
N ILE A 232 7.92 -5.75 -20.32
CA ILE A 232 9.35 -5.89 -19.97
C ILE A 232 9.85 -7.28 -20.31
N LEU A 233 9.11 -8.35 -19.95
CA LEU A 233 9.50 -9.72 -20.28
C LEU A 233 9.64 -9.95 -21.78
N LYS A 234 8.69 -9.43 -22.59
CA LYS A 234 8.72 -9.54 -24.05
C LYS A 234 9.86 -8.76 -24.70
N THR A 235 10.07 -7.52 -24.29
CA THR A 235 11.10 -6.64 -24.87
C THR A 235 12.51 -7.08 -24.50
N THR A 236 12.70 -7.76 -23.38
CA THR A 236 13.99 -8.22 -22.88
C THR A 236 14.26 -9.73 -23.16
N ALA A 237 13.30 -10.40 -23.79
CA ALA A 237 13.36 -11.85 -24.01
C ALA A 237 14.64 -12.33 -24.71
N ASN A 238 15.15 -11.58 -25.67
CA ASN A 238 16.33 -11.96 -26.46
C ASN A 238 17.65 -11.42 -25.91
N THR A 239 17.61 -10.46 -24.97
CA THR A 239 18.81 -9.76 -24.48
C THR A 239 19.20 -10.14 -23.06
N LYS A 240 18.24 -10.57 -22.23
CA LYS A 240 18.49 -10.91 -20.83
C LYS A 240 18.51 -12.41 -20.63
N LYS A 241 19.34 -12.91 -19.71
CA LYS A 241 19.44 -14.34 -19.36
C LYS A 241 18.63 -14.71 -18.14
N GLY A 242 18.35 -13.75 -17.25
CA GLY A 242 17.58 -13.96 -16.03
C GLY A 242 16.92 -12.69 -15.52
N TYR A 243 16.03 -12.85 -14.52
CA TYR A 243 15.19 -11.80 -13.97
C TYR A 243 15.31 -11.73 -12.45
N ILE A 244 15.42 -10.50 -11.91
CA ILE A 244 15.15 -10.18 -10.51
C ILE A 244 13.78 -9.50 -10.44
N LEU A 245 12.84 -10.05 -9.68
CA LEU A 245 11.59 -9.38 -9.35
C LEU A 245 11.62 -8.94 -7.89
N ASP A 246 11.68 -7.63 -7.65
CA ASP A 246 11.73 -7.06 -6.31
C ASP A 246 10.32 -6.73 -5.79
N LEU A 247 9.86 -7.52 -4.82
CA LEU A 247 8.58 -7.37 -4.11
C LEU A 247 8.77 -6.86 -2.68
N ARG A 248 9.96 -6.40 -2.31
CA ARG A 248 10.19 -5.83 -0.97
C ARG A 248 9.29 -4.63 -0.75
N SER A 249 8.67 -4.56 0.44
CA SER A 249 7.72 -3.49 0.81
C SER A 249 6.54 -3.32 -0.16
N ASN A 250 6.15 -4.40 -0.84
CA ASN A 250 4.96 -4.46 -1.68
C ASN A 250 3.79 -5.03 -0.86
N PRO A 251 2.79 -4.20 -0.45
CA PRO A 251 1.70 -4.63 0.42
C PRO A 251 0.68 -5.55 -0.28
N GLY A 252 0.88 -5.84 -1.57
CA GLY A 252 -0.05 -6.60 -2.38
C GLY A 252 -0.91 -5.72 -3.27
N GLY A 253 -2.18 -6.05 -3.40
CA GLY A 253 -3.17 -5.41 -4.25
C GLY A 253 -4.12 -6.42 -4.87
N LEU A 254 -4.44 -6.28 -6.16
CA LEU A 254 -5.43 -7.10 -6.84
C LEU A 254 -4.97 -8.56 -6.98
N LEU A 255 -5.79 -9.49 -6.52
CA LEU A 255 -5.60 -10.93 -6.71
C LEU A 255 -5.45 -11.30 -8.19
N SER A 256 -6.25 -10.67 -9.06
CA SER A 256 -6.19 -10.88 -10.51
C SER A 256 -4.80 -10.59 -11.09
N ASN A 257 -4.12 -9.54 -10.63
CA ASN A 257 -2.76 -9.24 -11.07
C ASN A 257 -1.75 -10.30 -10.61
N ALA A 258 -1.87 -10.82 -9.37
CA ALA A 258 -1.01 -11.90 -8.90
C ALA A 258 -1.20 -13.17 -9.73
N ILE A 259 -2.44 -13.51 -10.08
CA ILE A 259 -2.77 -14.66 -10.95
C ILE A 259 -2.18 -14.45 -12.35
N LEU A 260 -2.48 -13.32 -13.02
CA LEU A 260 -1.98 -13.02 -14.36
C LEU A 260 -0.45 -13.02 -14.42
N MET A 261 0.21 -12.46 -13.41
CA MET A 261 1.68 -12.47 -13.36
C MET A 261 2.23 -13.87 -13.09
N SER A 262 1.56 -14.70 -12.28
CA SER A 262 1.96 -16.10 -12.07
C SER A 262 1.89 -16.90 -13.37
N ASP A 263 0.87 -16.67 -14.19
CA ASP A 263 0.73 -17.30 -15.51
C ASP A 263 1.89 -17.00 -16.46
N MET A 264 2.52 -15.82 -16.34
CA MET A 264 3.68 -15.46 -17.18
C MET A 264 4.89 -16.35 -16.94
N PHE A 265 5.00 -16.93 -15.75
CA PHE A 265 6.16 -17.72 -15.32
C PHE A 265 5.87 -19.22 -15.18
N LEU A 266 4.60 -19.65 -15.06
CA LEU A 266 4.22 -21.03 -14.82
C LEU A 266 3.73 -21.73 -16.12
N GLN A 267 4.06 -23.01 -16.27
CA GLN A 267 3.57 -23.88 -17.36
C GLN A 267 2.39 -24.76 -16.90
N GLY A 268 1.69 -24.34 -15.88
CA GLY A 268 0.67 -25.10 -15.16
C GLY A 268 0.98 -25.14 -13.68
N GLY A 269 0.25 -25.97 -12.93
CA GLY A 269 0.35 -26.02 -11.46
C GLY A 269 -0.62 -25.08 -10.78
N GLY A 270 -0.68 -25.16 -9.45
CA GLY A 270 -1.51 -24.28 -8.62
C GLY A 270 -0.89 -22.90 -8.49
N ILE A 271 -1.74 -21.86 -8.42
CA ILE A 271 -1.32 -20.51 -8.06
C ILE A 271 -1.69 -20.22 -6.60
N VAL A 272 -2.96 -20.44 -6.26
CA VAL A 272 -3.50 -20.21 -4.94
C VAL A 272 -4.73 -21.06 -4.72
N SER A 273 -4.96 -21.51 -3.49
CA SER A 273 -6.23 -22.08 -3.08
C SER A 273 -6.93 -21.14 -2.11
N THR A 274 -8.24 -20.93 -2.29
CA THR A 274 -9.07 -20.19 -1.34
C THR A 274 -9.96 -21.16 -0.57
N VAL A 275 -10.21 -20.88 0.70
CA VAL A 275 -11.11 -21.64 1.57
C VAL A 275 -12.13 -20.69 2.12
N ASP A 276 -13.40 -20.94 1.80
CA ASP A 276 -14.51 -20.12 2.28
C ASP A 276 -14.97 -20.49 3.71
N ARG A 277 -15.99 -19.80 4.20
CA ARG A 277 -16.58 -20.02 5.54
C ARG A 277 -17.12 -21.45 5.75
N TYR A 278 -17.46 -22.18 4.69
CA TYR A 278 -17.99 -23.53 4.75
C TYR A 278 -16.91 -24.60 4.62
N GLY A 279 -15.65 -24.18 4.49
CA GLY A 279 -14.50 -25.06 4.28
C GLY A 279 -14.36 -25.54 2.82
N TYR A 280 -15.18 -25.01 1.91
CA TYR A 280 -15.02 -25.32 0.48
C TYR A 280 -13.73 -24.71 -0.04
N LYS A 281 -12.90 -25.58 -0.63
CA LYS A 281 -11.59 -25.20 -1.19
C LYS A 281 -11.69 -25.09 -2.72
N ASP A 282 -11.40 -23.93 -3.26
CA ASP A 282 -11.20 -23.69 -4.67
C ASP A 282 -9.74 -23.42 -4.98
N THR A 283 -9.23 -23.98 -6.11
CA THR A 283 -7.83 -23.84 -6.49
C THR A 283 -7.70 -23.23 -7.87
N THR A 284 -7.17 -22.03 -7.93
CA THR A 284 -6.79 -21.37 -9.18
C THR A 284 -5.49 -21.99 -9.70
N LYS A 285 -5.50 -22.44 -10.95
CA LYS A 285 -4.35 -23.05 -11.64
C LYS A 285 -3.84 -22.14 -12.75
N ALA A 286 -2.56 -22.24 -13.06
CA ALA A 286 -1.95 -21.51 -14.16
C ALA A 286 -2.49 -21.97 -15.51
N ALA A 287 -2.70 -21.01 -16.42
CA ALA A 287 -3.31 -21.19 -17.75
C ALA A 287 -2.39 -21.84 -18.79
N LYS A 288 -1.16 -22.26 -18.42
CA LYS A 288 -0.13 -22.87 -19.31
C LYS A 288 0.39 -21.94 -20.42
N ILE A 289 0.33 -20.63 -20.21
CA ILE A 289 0.78 -19.61 -21.19
C ILE A 289 2.09 -18.99 -20.71
N ARG A 290 3.05 -19.79 -20.26
CA ARG A 290 4.33 -19.28 -19.79
C ARG A 290 5.04 -18.40 -20.83
N ILE A 291 5.38 -17.16 -20.44
CA ILE A 291 6.09 -16.19 -21.30
C ILE A 291 7.60 -16.42 -21.27
N THR A 292 8.15 -16.81 -20.12
CA THR A 292 9.59 -17.07 -19.97
C THR A 292 9.88 -18.26 -19.06
N ASN A 293 10.90 -19.02 -19.44
CA ASN A 293 11.48 -20.11 -18.62
C ASN A 293 12.83 -19.73 -18.00
N LYS A 294 13.32 -18.50 -18.27
CA LYS A 294 14.61 -18.02 -17.75
C LYS A 294 14.62 -18.00 -16.22
N PRO A 295 15.79 -18.18 -15.59
CA PRO A 295 15.92 -18.09 -14.14
C PRO A 295 15.28 -16.83 -13.59
N LEU A 296 14.61 -16.98 -12.44
CA LEU A 296 13.92 -15.92 -11.72
C LEU A 296 14.31 -15.96 -10.24
N VAL A 297 14.75 -14.81 -9.72
CA VAL A 297 14.92 -14.60 -8.28
C VAL A 297 13.91 -13.55 -7.83
N ILE A 298 13.29 -13.75 -6.69
CA ILE A 298 12.30 -12.85 -6.10
C ILE A 298 12.86 -12.32 -4.78
N LEU A 299 12.94 -10.98 -4.65
CA LEU A 299 13.30 -10.34 -3.39
C LEU A 299 12.06 -10.06 -2.57
N VAL A 300 12.06 -10.50 -1.31
CA VAL A 300 10.94 -10.32 -0.36
C VAL A 300 11.41 -9.79 0.97
N ASN A 301 10.52 -9.12 1.71
CA ASN A 301 10.76 -8.69 3.09
C ASN A 301 9.46 -8.64 3.90
N LYS A 302 9.53 -8.17 5.15
CA LYS A 302 8.37 -8.04 6.04
C LYS A 302 7.24 -7.16 5.50
N GLY A 303 7.50 -6.32 4.52
CA GLY A 303 6.49 -5.51 3.84
C GLY A 303 5.88 -6.18 2.61
N SER A 304 6.33 -7.39 2.23
CA SER A 304 5.73 -8.19 1.16
C SER A 304 4.49 -8.91 1.71
N ALA A 305 3.29 -8.53 1.26
CA ALA A 305 2.03 -9.01 1.84
C ALA A 305 0.98 -9.38 0.78
N SER A 306 -0.01 -10.22 1.15
CA SER A 306 -1.22 -10.49 0.36
C SER A 306 -0.89 -10.99 -1.07
N ALA A 307 -1.25 -10.25 -2.13
CA ALA A 307 -0.97 -10.61 -3.53
C ALA A 307 0.53 -10.89 -3.80
N SER A 308 1.44 -10.19 -3.09
CA SER A 308 2.87 -10.49 -3.14
C SER A 308 3.18 -11.89 -2.60
N GLU A 309 2.47 -12.30 -1.54
CA GLU A 309 2.64 -13.64 -0.94
C GLU A 309 1.98 -14.72 -1.81
N ILE A 310 0.85 -14.43 -2.44
CA ILE A 310 0.22 -15.35 -3.41
C ILE A 310 1.19 -15.62 -4.56
N PHE A 311 1.75 -14.57 -5.18
CA PHE A 311 2.71 -14.72 -6.25
C PHE A 311 3.98 -15.45 -5.79
N SER A 312 4.58 -15.03 -4.67
CA SER A 312 5.80 -15.65 -4.14
C SER A 312 5.59 -17.11 -3.75
N GLY A 313 4.44 -17.44 -3.12
CA GLY A 313 4.06 -18.80 -2.77
C GLY A 313 3.84 -19.67 -4.00
N ALA A 314 3.19 -19.15 -5.03
CA ALA A 314 3.03 -19.84 -6.31
C ALA A 314 4.38 -20.17 -6.95
N MET A 315 5.30 -19.19 -6.99
CA MET A 315 6.63 -19.40 -7.57
C MET A 315 7.47 -20.41 -6.77
N LYS A 316 7.44 -20.30 -5.45
CA LYS A 316 8.19 -21.20 -4.55
C LYS A 316 7.67 -22.63 -4.62
N ASP A 317 6.38 -22.84 -4.46
CA ASP A 317 5.77 -24.17 -4.39
C ASP A 317 5.85 -24.92 -5.72
N ASN A 318 5.85 -24.21 -6.85
CA ASN A 318 6.11 -24.80 -8.17
C ASN A 318 7.60 -24.87 -8.53
N GLN A 319 8.52 -24.57 -7.61
CA GLN A 319 9.97 -24.56 -7.83
C GLN A 319 10.40 -23.71 -9.03
N ARG A 320 9.66 -22.61 -9.28
CA ARG A 320 9.86 -21.76 -10.47
C ARG A 320 10.83 -20.61 -10.20
N ALA A 321 10.94 -20.16 -8.96
CA ALA A 321 11.84 -19.08 -8.57
C ALA A 321 12.45 -19.36 -7.23
N ILE A 322 13.59 -18.70 -6.98
CA ILE A 322 14.30 -18.69 -5.70
C ILE A 322 13.93 -17.39 -4.98
N LEU A 323 13.48 -17.48 -3.73
CA LEU A 323 13.13 -16.35 -2.89
C LEU A 323 14.33 -15.96 -2.02
N VAL A 324 14.66 -14.65 -2.00
CA VAL A 324 15.79 -14.09 -1.23
C VAL A 324 15.30 -12.91 -0.40
N GLY A 325 15.74 -12.81 0.85
CA GLY A 325 15.44 -11.69 1.72
C GLY A 325 14.95 -12.08 3.10
N GLU A 326 13.84 -11.51 3.57
CA GLU A 326 13.29 -11.78 4.90
C GLU A 326 11.89 -12.38 4.81
N GLN A 327 11.45 -13.01 5.93
CA GLN A 327 10.09 -13.49 6.13
C GLN A 327 9.07 -12.45 5.67
N THR A 328 8.04 -12.87 4.91
CA THR A 328 6.97 -12.00 4.47
C THR A 328 5.96 -11.70 5.59
N PHE A 329 4.99 -10.84 5.33
CA PHE A 329 4.07 -10.30 6.34
C PHE A 329 3.13 -11.34 6.96
N GLY A 330 2.55 -12.23 6.14
CA GLY A 330 1.57 -13.23 6.61
C GLY A 330 0.12 -12.74 6.54
N LYS A 331 -0.30 -12.06 5.46
CA LYS A 331 -1.71 -11.74 5.22
C LYS A 331 -2.35 -12.80 4.33
N GLY A 332 -2.81 -13.90 4.95
CA GLY A 332 -3.45 -15.03 4.27
C GLY A 332 -4.98 -14.93 4.17
N LEU A 333 -5.53 -13.72 4.00
CA LEU A 333 -6.97 -13.44 4.00
C LEU A 333 -7.39 -12.71 2.72
N VAL A 334 -8.58 -13.03 2.22
CA VAL A 334 -9.22 -12.37 1.09
C VAL A 334 -10.33 -11.48 1.60
N GLN A 335 -10.31 -10.20 1.22
CA GLN A 335 -11.38 -9.25 1.51
C GLN A 335 -12.24 -9.03 0.27
N GLU A 336 -13.54 -8.97 0.48
CA GLU A 336 -14.51 -8.44 -0.47
C GLU A 336 -14.85 -7.01 -0.09
N ILE A 337 -14.86 -6.12 -1.08
CA ILE A 337 -15.21 -4.71 -0.92
C ILE A 337 -16.66 -4.54 -1.33
N ASN A 338 -17.50 -4.16 -0.39
CA ASN A 338 -18.93 -3.95 -0.62
C ASN A 338 -19.23 -2.46 -0.54
N LYS A 339 -19.92 -1.92 -1.57
CA LYS A 339 -20.50 -0.58 -1.51
C LYS A 339 -21.78 -0.65 -0.72
N LEU A 340 -21.94 0.25 0.25
CA LEU A 340 -23.14 0.40 1.05
C LEU A 340 -24.10 1.44 0.45
N SER A 341 -25.34 1.44 0.96
CA SER A 341 -26.43 2.25 0.41
C SER A 341 -26.29 3.77 0.65
N ASP A 342 -25.38 4.21 1.54
CA ASP A 342 -25.09 5.62 1.81
C ASP A 342 -23.79 6.12 1.16
N ASP A 343 -23.28 5.40 0.14
CA ASP A 343 -21.99 5.61 -0.51
C ASP A 343 -20.76 5.29 0.36
N ALA A 344 -20.94 4.77 1.58
CA ALA A 344 -19.89 4.18 2.40
C ALA A 344 -19.43 2.83 1.84
N GLY A 345 -18.44 2.22 2.46
CA GLY A 345 -17.89 0.93 2.10
C GLY A 345 -17.76 -0.03 3.28
N LEU A 346 -17.73 -1.32 2.95
CA LEU A 346 -17.47 -2.36 3.93
C LEU A 346 -16.51 -3.39 3.34
N ASN A 347 -15.32 -3.49 3.93
CA ASN A 347 -14.39 -4.57 3.64
C ASN A 347 -14.72 -5.74 4.55
N ILE A 348 -14.95 -6.92 3.97
CA ILE A 348 -15.27 -8.14 4.72
C ILE A 348 -14.24 -9.21 4.38
N THR A 349 -13.65 -9.83 5.38
CA THR A 349 -12.87 -11.05 5.18
C THR A 349 -13.80 -12.22 4.88
N ILE A 350 -13.74 -12.71 3.63
CA ILE A 350 -14.65 -13.74 3.14
C ILE A 350 -14.00 -15.12 2.97
N GLN A 351 -12.69 -15.17 2.80
CA GLN A 351 -11.94 -16.41 2.58
C GLN A 351 -10.55 -16.34 3.21
N ARG A 352 -9.97 -17.50 3.47
CA ARG A 352 -8.53 -17.68 3.70
C ARG A 352 -7.90 -18.22 2.43
N TYR A 353 -6.65 -17.84 2.16
CA TYR A 353 -5.92 -18.46 1.08
C TYR A 353 -4.73 -19.29 1.57
N LEU A 354 -4.46 -20.34 0.82
CA LEU A 354 -3.37 -21.28 1.02
C LEU A 354 -2.44 -21.23 -0.18
N THR A 355 -1.17 -21.48 0.04
CA THR A 355 -0.24 -21.67 -1.08
C THR A 355 -0.63 -22.95 -1.89
N PRO A 356 -0.09 -23.16 -3.09
CA PRO A 356 -0.37 -24.38 -3.87
C PRO A 356 -0.22 -25.67 -3.08
N ASN A 357 0.80 -25.78 -2.24
CA ASN A 357 1.05 -26.95 -1.39
C ASN A 357 0.12 -27.03 -0.15
N GLY A 358 -0.84 -26.11 -0.04
CA GLY A 358 -1.81 -26.10 1.06
C GLY A 358 -1.30 -25.42 2.36
N THR A 359 -0.19 -24.71 2.32
CA THR A 359 0.34 -24.02 3.49
C THR A 359 -0.50 -22.78 3.81
N ASP A 360 -1.01 -22.70 5.05
CA ASP A 360 -1.62 -21.50 5.60
C ASP A 360 -0.53 -20.52 6.05
N ILE A 361 -0.45 -19.40 5.38
CA ILE A 361 0.55 -18.35 5.68
C ILE A 361 0.02 -17.25 6.59
N HIS A 362 -1.27 -17.31 6.99
CA HIS A 362 -1.85 -16.26 7.83
C HIS A 362 -1.11 -16.15 9.16
N LYS A 363 -0.65 -14.93 9.51
CA LYS A 363 0.20 -14.60 10.67
C LYS A 363 1.57 -15.31 10.68
N LYS A 364 1.94 -16.05 9.61
CA LYS A 364 3.20 -16.77 9.50
C LYS A 364 4.10 -16.21 8.39
N GLY A 365 3.51 -15.83 7.26
CA GLY A 365 4.25 -15.42 6.08
C GLY A 365 4.96 -16.57 5.36
N ILE A 366 5.73 -16.20 4.32
CA ILE A 366 6.55 -17.12 3.54
C ILE A 366 8.01 -16.91 3.93
N THR A 367 8.69 -17.96 4.34
CA THR A 367 10.13 -17.94 4.57
C THR A 367 10.84 -18.02 3.22
N PRO A 368 11.75 -17.08 2.89
CA PRO A 368 12.54 -17.17 1.67
C PRO A 368 13.49 -18.36 1.69
N ASP A 369 14.00 -18.77 0.51
CA ASP A 369 14.95 -19.86 0.38
C ASP A 369 16.33 -19.44 0.93
N TYR A 370 16.68 -18.17 0.73
CA TYR A 370 17.89 -17.54 1.29
C TYR A 370 17.50 -16.39 2.19
N VAL A 371 17.69 -16.59 3.50
CA VAL A 371 17.39 -15.55 4.49
C VAL A 371 18.54 -14.55 4.56
N VAL A 372 18.31 -13.35 4.06
CA VAL A 372 19.26 -12.24 4.06
C VAL A 372 18.61 -11.03 4.72
N LYS A 373 19.17 -10.56 5.84
CA LYS A 373 18.67 -9.36 6.53
C LYS A 373 19.30 -8.13 5.94
N LEU A 374 18.49 -7.09 5.71
CA LEU A 374 18.96 -5.76 5.35
C LEU A 374 18.95 -4.89 6.60
N THR A 375 20.14 -4.48 7.07
CA THR A 375 20.28 -3.67 8.29
C THR A 375 20.15 -2.17 7.98
N ALA A 376 19.92 -1.37 9.03
CA ALA A 376 19.92 0.09 8.90
C ALA A 376 21.30 0.63 8.43
N ASP A 377 22.40 -0.02 8.85
CA ASP A 377 23.74 0.32 8.40
C ASP A 377 23.95 -0.01 6.94
N ASP A 378 23.42 -1.14 6.44
CA ASP A 378 23.47 -1.46 5.01
C ASP A 378 22.77 -0.37 4.19
N VAL A 379 21.57 0.06 4.61
CA VAL A 379 20.81 1.13 3.94
C VAL A 379 21.61 2.45 3.98
N LYS A 380 22.15 2.82 5.14
CA LYS A 380 22.95 4.04 5.34
C LYS A 380 24.18 4.04 4.44
N ASN A 381 24.82 2.89 4.29
CA ASN A 381 26.02 2.72 3.48
C ASN A 381 25.70 2.42 2.00
N LYS A 382 24.42 2.53 1.58
CA LYS A 382 23.95 2.21 0.23
C LYS A 382 24.37 0.81 -0.24
N ASN A 383 24.36 -0.16 0.68
CA ASN A 383 24.74 -1.55 0.44
C ASN A 383 23.50 -2.46 0.43
N ASP A 384 22.91 -2.71 -0.73
CA ASP A 384 21.78 -3.62 -0.86
C ASP A 384 22.27 -5.10 -0.86
N VAL A 385 22.53 -5.64 0.33
CA VAL A 385 23.02 -7.01 0.52
C VAL A 385 22.03 -8.06 0.00
N GLN A 386 20.72 -7.77 0.07
CA GLN A 386 19.68 -8.68 -0.44
C GLN A 386 19.70 -8.74 -1.97
N LEU A 387 19.79 -7.60 -2.64
CA LEU A 387 19.89 -7.55 -4.09
C LEU A 387 21.22 -8.16 -4.59
N LYS A 388 22.33 -7.86 -3.92
CA LYS A 388 23.63 -8.47 -4.26
C LYS A 388 23.58 -9.99 -4.16
N GLU A 389 23.01 -10.55 -3.10
CA GLU A 389 22.87 -11.99 -2.95
C GLU A 389 21.94 -12.58 -4.02
N GLY A 390 20.79 -11.94 -4.27
CA GLY A 390 19.90 -12.33 -5.36
C GLY A 390 20.57 -12.33 -6.74
N LEU A 391 21.42 -11.35 -7.02
CA LEU A 391 22.21 -11.30 -8.27
C LEU A 391 23.22 -12.44 -8.35
N LYS A 392 23.96 -12.76 -7.27
CA LYS A 392 24.90 -13.88 -7.25
C LYS A 392 24.20 -15.21 -7.55
N ILE A 393 23.07 -15.45 -6.90
CA ILE A 393 22.27 -16.65 -7.11
C ILE A 393 21.79 -16.71 -8.55
N LEU A 394 21.20 -15.61 -9.06
CA LEU A 394 20.67 -15.55 -10.42
C LEU A 394 21.76 -15.80 -11.49
N LEU A 395 22.93 -15.18 -11.34
CA LEU A 395 24.06 -15.36 -12.27
C LEU A 395 24.51 -16.83 -12.30
N LYS A 396 24.59 -17.49 -11.12
CA LYS A 396 24.91 -18.90 -11.02
C LYS A 396 23.88 -19.77 -11.77
N GLU A 397 22.59 -19.49 -11.57
CA GLU A 397 21.50 -20.18 -12.30
C GLU A 397 21.54 -19.93 -13.82
N CYS A 398 22.08 -18.77 -14.24
CA CYS A 398 22.31 -18.45 -15.65
C CYS A 398 23.59 -19.06 -16.23
N GLY A 399 24.42 -19.73 -15.42
CA GLY A 399 25.73 -20.25 -15.83
C GLY A 399 26.77 -19.16 -16.07
N GLU A 400 26.66 -18.01 -15.40
CA GLU A 400 27.56 -16.86 -15.54
C GLU A 400 28.49 -16.70 -14.34
N SER A 401 29.66 -16.11 -14.58
CA SER A 401 30.59 -15.75 -13.52
C SER A 401 30.06 -14.59 -12.67
N ILE A 402 30.32 -14.63 -11.36
CA ILE A 402 29.96 -13.57 -10.43
C ILE A 402 30.97 -12.44 -10.52
N PRO A 403 30.58 -11.20 -10.92
CA PRO A 403 31.48 -10.06 -10.95
C PRO A 403 32.01 -9.72 -9.55
N GLU A 404 33.28 -9.30 -9.48
CA GLU A 404 33.97 -9.01 -8.22
C GLU A 404 33.26 -7.96 -7.36
N TYR A 405 32.70 -6.91 -7.98
CA TYR A 405 31.97 -5.85 -7.27
C TYR A 405 30.74 -6.33 -6.48
N LEU A 406 30.21 -7.52 -6.76
CA LEU A 406 29.15 -8.12 -5.96
C LEU A 406 29.67 -8.73 -4.65
N ASN A 407 30.98 -9.00 -4.56
CA ASN A 407 31.63 -9.58 -3.39
C ASN A 407 32.28 -8.53 -2.48
N GLU A 408 32.52 -7.31 -3.00
CA GLU A 408 33.14 -6.25 -2.23
C GLU A 408 32.19 -5.65 -1.19
N PRO A 409 32.63 -5.48 0.09
CA PRO A 409 31.99 -4.53 0.99
C PRO A 409 32.19 -3.13 0.39
N ILE A 410 31.17 -2.27 0.37
CA ILE A 410 31.28 -0.90 -0.13
C ILE A 410 32.31 -0.17 0.73
N ALA A 411 33.50 0.09 0.17
CA ALA A 411 34.52 0.87 0.81
C ALA A 411 34.00 2.28 1.13
N ASP A 412 34.21 2.73 2.35
CA ASP A 412 33.99 4.10 2.81
C ASP A 412 34.70 5.10 1.86
N LYS A 413 33.96 5.63 0.88
CA LYS A 413 34.45 6.75 0.04
C LYS A 413 34.52 8.11 0.77
N ALA A 414 34.55 8.09 2.11
CA ALA A 414 34.57 9.29 2.93
C ALA A 414 35.96 9.63 3.52
N LYS A 415 37.04 9.07 2.96
CA LYS A 415 38.41 9.40 3.45
C LYS A 415 39.45 9.56 2.32
N ASP A 416 39.18 10.42 1.33
CA ASP A 416 40.29 10.81 0.42
C ASP A 416 40.14 12.22 -0.18
N THR A 417 39.84 13.21 0.70
CA THR A 417 40.00 14.63 0.32
C THR A 417 40.74 15.42 1.39
N ASN A 418 41.83 14.84 1.97
CA ASN A 418 42.76 15.66 2.75
C ASN A 418 44.16 15.00 2.80
N LYS A 419 44.84 14.96 1.67
CA LYS A 419 46.31 14.84 1.64
C LYS A 419 46.86 15.73 0.54
N LYS A 420 47.02 17.02 0.88
CA LYS A 420 48.10 17.91 0.40
C LYS A 420 48.01 19.22 1.17
N ALA A 421 48.70 19.29 2.28
CA ALA A 421 49.30 20.51 2.78
C ALA A 421 50.44 20.13 3.73
N THR A 422 51.58 20.38 3.26
CA THR A 422 52.98 20.44 3.71
C THR A 422 53.26 20.46 5.22
N VAL A 423 54.22 19.63 5.55
CA VAL A 423 55.09 19.61 6.75
C VAL A 423 55.68 20.99 7.06
N THR A 424 55.61 21.44 8.30
CA THR A 424 56.71 22.14 8.99
C THR A 424 56.59 21.91 10.50
N ASP A 425 57.73 21.50 11.03
CA ASP A 425 58.06 21.27 12.44
C ASP A 425 57.70 22.42 13.39
N LYS A 426 57.29 22.08 14.64
CA LYS A 426 58.00 22.49 15.85
C LYS A 426 57.51 21.82 17.15
N LYS A 427 58.52 21.47 17.91
CA LYS A 427 58.62 20.77 19.18
C LYS A 427 57.84 21.36 20.39
N LYS A 428 57.58 20.43 21.36
CA LYS A 428 57.48 20.57 22.86
C LYS A 428 56.20 21.21 23.39
N SER A 429 55.48 20.58 24.34
CA SER A 429 55.92 20.22 25.71
C SER A 429 54.79 19.42 26.38
N THR A 430 55.25 18.55 27.26
CA THR A 430 54.55 17.73 28.28
C THR A 430 53.64 18.53 29.20
N SER A 431 52.45 18.01 29.54
CA SER A 431 51.98 17.95 30.96
C SER A 431 50.78 16.99 31.05
N GLU A 432 50.92 16.06 31.99
CA GLU A 432 49.90 15.21 32.58
C GLU A 432 48.78 16.05 33.20
N CYS A 433 47.57 15.55 33.17
CA CYS A 433 46.65 15.50 34.34
C CYS A 433 45.38 14.68 34.07
N THR A 434 45.32 13.57 34.73
CA THR A 434 44.25 12.93 35.50
C THR A 434 42.79 13.10 35.08
N ALA A 435 42.13 11.91 34.96
CA ALA A 435 40.68 11.72 34.95
C ALA A 435 39.97 12.25 36.22
N PRO A 436 38.65 12.45 36.18
CA PRO A 436 37.87 11.60 37.06
C PRO A 436 36.67 10.92 36.37
N GLU A 437 36.40 9.71 36.86
CA GLU A 437 35.15 8.98 36.74
C GLU A 437 33.95 9.77 37.22
N SER A 438 32.81 9.64 36.53
CA SER A 438 31.50 9.68 37.18
C SER A 438 30.46 8.85 36.44
N THR A 439 30.14 7.77 37.07
CA THR A 439 28.93 6.94 36.99
C THR A 439 27.66 7.81 36.90
N LYS A 440 26.80 7.54 35.92
CA LYS A 440 25.35 7.74 36.09
C LYS A 440 24.54 6.63 35.41
N LYS A 441 23.70 6.08 36.25
CA LYS A 441 22.76 5.00 36.10
C LYS A 441 21.75 5.17 34.96
N ASN A 442 21.47 4.06 34.28
CA ASN A 442 20.26 3.83 33.49
C ASN A 442 19.02 3.87 34.39
N GLU A 443 18.11 4.77 34.11
CA GLU A 443 16.73 4.68 34.59
C GLU A 443 15.82 4.20 33.46
N ALA A 444 15.25 3.02 33.64
CA ALA A 444 14.18 2.45 32.83
C ALA A 444 12.86 3.14 33.18
N VAL A 445 12.20 3.75 32.20
CA VAL A 445 10.85 4.27 32.34
C VAL A 445 9.86 3.12 32.22
N THR A 446 9.29 2.73 33.36
CA THR A 446 8.16 1.80 33.49
C THR A 446 6.84 2.56 33.29
N LEU A 447 6.01 2.08 32.36
CA LEU A 447 4.63 2.52 32.20
C LEU A 447 3.75 1.94 33.32
N PRO A 448 2.74 2.68 33.83
CA PRO A 448 1.90 2.22 34.94
C PRO A 448 0.89 1.16 34.51
N ALA A 449 0.80 0.10 35.32
CA ALA A 449 -0.18 -0.96 35.22
C ALA A 449 -1.60 -0.46 35.56
N ILE A 450 -2.55 -0.80 34.71
CA ILE A 450 -3.98 -0.57 34.96
C ILE A 450 -4.50 -1.69 35.88
N ASN A 451 -4.83 -1.33 37.11
CA ASN A 451 -5.46 -2.19 38.11
C ASN A 451 -6.91 -2.52 37.70
N SER A 452 -7.18 -3.76 37.36
CA SER A 452 -8.52 -4.32 37.29
C SER A 452 -8.89 -4.93 38.66
N LYS A 453 -9.84 -4.32 39.35
CA LYS A 453 -10.48 -4.96 40.53
C LYS A 453 -11.55 -5.93 40.06
N PRO A 454 -11.70 -7.12 40.68
CA PRO A 454 -12.77 -8.05 40.36
C PRO A 454 -14.08 -7.63 41.01
N VAL A 455 -15.16 -7.63 40.22
CA VAL A 455 -16.53 -7.50 40.75
C VAL A 455 -16.98 -8.86 41.25
N LYS A 456 -17.29 -8.96 42.52
CA LYS A 456 -17.96 -10.09 43.14
C LYS A 456 -19.43 -10.10 42.78
N LYS A 457 -19.90 -11.29 42.42
CA LYS A 457 -21.28 -11.80 42.30
C LYS A 457 -22.44 -10.82 42.23
#